data_688939a3ab36b2396fc133fd2aa3e611
#
_entry.id   688939a3ab36b2396fc133fd2aa3e611
#
_cell.length_a   1.000
_cell.length_b   1.000
_cell.length_c   1.000
_cell.angle_alpha   90.00
_cell.angle_beta   90.00
_cell.angle_gamma   90.00
#
_symmetry.space_group_name_H-M   'P 1'
#
loop_
_entity.id
_entity.type
_entity.pdbx_description
1 polymer ?
#
loop_
_entity_poly.entity_id
_entity_poly.type
_entity_poly.pdbx_seq_one_letter_code
_entity_poly.pdbx_strand_id
1 'polypeptide(L)'
;MSVDRESLRETAKYLQNVRPVDPEEVYEYLPSQPHPAVVRRALREEAFSLGFREREDGSFVPISEDPVDQPGWEPTQYPPQYDRAVADRLVERYGRDWETGESGHRLRERIRELKETYYRGEQASYDEEAALAYAIYHGADFYAATGYALDPLTERGLLPRRLRVLDVGAGTGSPAVALHDYLPEDAVVDYHAVEPSANADVLEAVLAETGRNFRTTIHRTTAEAFDPGSVG
;
A
#
# COMPACT_ATOMS: atom_id res chain seq x y z
N MET A 1 -25.51 -3.95 -13.43
CA MET A 1 -25.94 -2.55 -13.55
C MET A 1 -24.80 -1.69 -13.01
N SER A 2 -24.37 -0.68 -13.75
CA SER A 2 -23.36 0.28 -13.30
C SER A 2 -24.03 1.38 -12.48
N VAL A 3 -23.33 1.87 -11.46
CA VAL A 3 -23.78 3.04 -10.68
C VAL A 3 -23.50 4.29 -11.50
N ASP A 4 -24.45 5.21 -11.53
CA ASP A 4 -24.23 6.55 -12.04
C ASP A 4 -23.29 7.29 -11.09
N ARG A 5 -22.07 7.57 -11.54
CA ARG A 5 -21.01 8.16 -10.73
C ARG A 5 -21.30 9.60 -10.32
N GLU A 6 -21.97 10.36 -11.18
CA GLU A 6 -22.33 11.75 -10.90
C GLU A 6 -23.36 11.81 -9.78
N SER A 7 -24.48 11.09 -9.92
CA SER A 7 -25.50 10.98 -8.88
C SER A 7 -24.95 10.44 -7.56
N LEU A 8 -24.01 9.48 -7.61
CA LEU A 8 -23.34 8.96 -6.42
C LEU A 8 -22.55 10.04 -5.69
N ARG A 9 -21.73 10.81 -6.43
CA ARG A 9 -20.92 11.90 -5.85
C ARG A 9 -21.79 13.00 -5.24
N GLU A 10 -22.85 13.40 -5.92
CA GLU A 10 -23.79 14.42 -5.43
C GLU A 10 -24.48 13.96 -4.16
N THR A 11 -25.03 12.74 -4.16
CA THR A 11 -25.68 12.16 -2.98
C THR A 11 -24.73 12.04 -1.80
N ALA A 12 -23.51 11.52 -2.02
CA ALA A 12 -22.53 11.37 -0.98
C ALA A 12 -22.10 12.74 -0.38
N LYS A 13 -21.89 13.76 -1.23
CA LYS A 13 -21.61 15.13 -0.78
C LYS A 13 -22.73 15.77 -0.01
N TYR A 14 -23.97 15.46 -0.33
CA TYR A 14 -25.12 15.93 0.43
C TYR A 14 -25.17 15.30 1.83
N LEU A 15 -25.09 13.96 1.89
CA LEU A 15 -25.22 13.20 3.13
C LEU A 15 -24.09 13.47 4.13
N GLN A 16 -22.85 13.66 3.68
CA GLN A 16 -21.70 13.92 4.57
C GLN A 16 -21.92 15.10 5.54
N ASN A 17 -22.72 16.08 5.16
CA ASN A 17 -23.00 17.28 5.98
C ASN A 17 -23.96 16.99 7.13
N VAL A 18 -24.61 15.84 7.13
CA VAL A 18 -25.68 15.49 8.09
C VAL A 18 -25.24 14.34 9.00
N ARG A 19 -24.56 13.33 8.43
CA ARG A 19 -24.18 12.09 9.10
C ARG A 19 -23.14 11.30 8.27
N PRO A 20 -22.55 10.22 8.81
CA PRO A 20 -21.76 9.30 8.00
C PRO A 20 -22.54 8.82 6.76
N VAL A 21 -21.85 8.71 5.64
CA VAL A 21 -22.46 8.27 4.37
C VAL A 21 -22.56 6.75 4.40
N ASP A 22 -23.78 6.24 4.53
CA ASP A 22 -24.06 4.80 4.52
C ASP A 22 -24.42 4.34 3.09
N PRO A 23 -23.73 3.30 2.56
CA PRO A 23 -24.07 2.73 1.26
C PRO A 23 -25.53 2.25 1.14
N GLU A 24 -26.12 1.78 2.26
CA GLU A 24 -27.51 1.34 2.29
C GLU A 24 -28.51 2.51 2.20
N GLU A 25 -28.10 3.68 2.68
CA GLU A 25 -28.89 4.90 2.52
C GLU A 25 -28.69 5.51 1.13
N VAL A 26 -27.44 5.63 0.67
CA VAL A 26 -27.14 6.17 -0.68
C VAL A 26 -27.90 5.41 -1.76
N TYR A 27 -28.04 4.10 -1.61
CA TYR A 27 -28.81 3.24 -2.52
C TYR A 27 -30.24 3.80 -2.77
N GLU A 28 -30.93 4.30 -1.73
CA GLU A 28 -32.31 4.79 -1.82
C GLU A 28 -32.43 6.06 -2.67
N TYR A 29 -31.39 6.86 -2.74
CA TYR A 29 -31.35 8.12 -3.49
C TYR A 29 -30.85 7.97 -4.93
N LEU A 30 -30.32 6.81 -5.32
CA LEU A 30 -29.84 6.60 -6.68
C LEU A 30 -30.97 6.19 -7.64
N PRO A 31 -31.02 6.78 -8.85
CA PRO A 31 -32.12 6.54 -9.81
C PRO A 31 -32.31 5.07 -10.18
N SER A 32 -31.20 4.31 -10.26
CA SER A 32 -31.22 2.89 -10.67
C SER A 32 -31.30 1.91 -9.49
N GLN A 33 -31.31 2.40 -8.26
CA GLN A 33 -31.31 1.61 -7.02
C GLN A 33 -30.43 0.36 -7.10
N PRO A 34 -29.14 0.52 -7.38
CA PRO A 34 -28.22 -0.60 -7.47
C PRO A 34 -28.01 -1.23 -6.08
N HIS A 35 -27.76 -2.54 -6.02
CA HIS A 35 -27.57 -3.22 -4.74
C HIS A 35 -26.54 -2.50 -3.84
N PRO A 36 -26.76 -2.36 -2.51
CA PRO A 36 -25.87 -1.63 -1.58
C PRO A 36 -24.38 -2.04 -1.67
N ALA A 37 -24.08 -3.31 -1.92
CA ALA A 37 -22.71 -3.77 -2.13
C ALA A 37 -22.04 -3.15 -3.37
N VAL A 38 -22.82 -2.85 -4.42
CA VAL A 38 -22.34 -2.17 -5.63
C VAL A 38 -22.10 -0.69 -5.34
N VAL A 39 -23.00 -0.09 -4.55
CA VAL A 39 -22.84 1.30 -4.06
C VAL A 39 -21.59 1.43 -3.19
N ARG A 40 -21.38 0.50 -2.24
CA ARG A 40 -20.18 0.48 -1.38
C ARG A 40 -18.90 0.40 -2.20
N ARG A 41 -18.88 -0.50 -3.19
CA ARG A 41 -17.73 -0.60 -4.09
C ARG A 41 -17.48 0.71 -4.83
N ALA A 42 -18.55 1.33 -5.38
CA ALA A 42 -18.44 2.59 -6.09
C ALA A 42 -17.99 3.74 -5.18
N LEU A 43 -18.48 3.80 -3.93
CA LEU A 43 -18.01 4.75 -2.93
C LEU A 43 -16.53 4.54 -2.59
N ARG A 44 -16.08 3.30 -2.45
CA ARG A 44 -14.66 3.00 -2.26
C ARG A 44 -13.81 3.53 -3.42
N GLU A 45 -14.22 3.32 -4.65
CA GLU A 45 -13.51 3.81 -5.83
C GLU A 45 -13.44 5.35 -5.88
N GLU A 46 -14.48 6.04 -5.40
CA GLU A 46 -14.58 7.51 -5.39
C GLU A 46 -14.08 8.16 -4.09
N ALA A 47 -13.89 7.41 -3.00
CA ALA A 47 -13.68 7.96 -1.66
C ALA A 47 -12.43 8.86 -1.58
N PHE A 48 -11.32 8.50 -2.26
CA PHE A 48 -10.14 9.36 -2.30
C PHE A 48 -10.47 10.73 -2.93
N SER A 49 -11.14 10.75 -4.08
CA SER A 49 -11.52 11.99 -4.79
C SER A 49 -12.54 12.81 -4.00
N LEU A 50 -13.44 12.13 -3.28
CA LEU A 50 -14.44 12.77 -2.42
C LEU A 50 -13.90 13.26 -1.07
N GLY A 51 -12.68 12.86 -0.69
CA GLY A 51 -12.12 13.15 0.61
C GLY A 51 -12.75 12.34 1.73
N PHE A 52 -13.10 11.09 1.47
CA PHE A 52 -13.71 10.17 2.44
C PHE A 52 -12.76 9.06 2.84
N ARG A 53 -12.91 8.61 4.09
CA ARG A 53 -12.41 7.33 4.59
C ARG A 53 -13.55 6.38 4.90
N GLU A 54 -13.34 5.09 4.67
CA GLU A 54 -14.27 4.04 5.07
C GLU A 54 -14.00 3.62 6.52
N ARG A 55 -15.04 3.58 7.33
CA ARG A 55 -15.00 3.10 8.72
C ARG A 55 -15.17 1.58 8.77
N GLU A 56 -14.94 0.99 9.95
CA GLU A 56 -15.11 -0.46 10.17
C GLU A 56 -16.55 -0.93 9.92
N ASP A 57 -17.55 -0.11 10.24
CA ASP A 57 -18.96 -0.40 10.00
C ASP A 57 -19.34 -0.31 8.51
N GLY A 58 -18.42 0.10 7.64
CA GLY A 58 -18.60 0.25 6.20
C GLY A 58 -19.25 1.57 5.78
N SER A 59 -19.48 2.49 6.72
CA SER A 59 -19.87 3.87 6.42
C SER A 59 -18.67 4.71 6.02
N PHE A 60 -18.93 5.85 5.36
CA PHE A 60 -17.89 6.78 4.92
C PHE A 60 -18.03 8.12 5.63
N VAL A 61 -16.89 8.67 6.05
CA VAL A 61 -16.82 9.98 6.71
C VAL A 61 -15.75 10.84 6.06
N PRO A 62 -15.86 12.18 6.15
CA PRO A 62 -14.82 13.08 5.68
C PRO A 62 -13.48 12.80 6.37
N ILE A 63 -12.39 12.98 5.63
CA ILE A 63 -11.02 12.95 6.16
C ILE A 63 -10.74 14.30 6.81
N SER A 64 -10.05 14.32 7.96
CA SER A 64 -9.59 15.58 8.56
C SER A 64 -8.60 16.29 7.64
N GLU A 65 -8.69 17.62 7.58
CA GLU A 65 -7.72 18.48 6.90
C GLU A 65 -6.47 18.76 7.75
N ASP A 66 -6.50 18.40 9.03
CA ASP A 66 -5.36 18.55 9.92
C ASP A 66 -4.21 17.63 9.44
N PRO A 67 -2.95 18.10 9.50
CA PRO A 67 -1.81 17.26 9.18
C PRO A 67 -1.70 16.05 10.13
N VAL A 68 -0.91 15.08 9.73
CA VAL A 68 -0.58 13.93 10.57
C VAL A 68 0.30 14.40 11.74
N ASP A 69 -0.07 14.02 12.95
CA ASP A 69 0.78 14.18 14.12
C ASP A 69 1.89 13.14 14.11
N GLN A 70 3.08 13.49 14.62
CA GLN A 70 4.20 12.56 14.67
C GLN A 70 3.88 11.35 15.56
N PRO A 71 3.89 10.13 14.99
CA PRO A 71 3.62 8.94 15.76
C PRO A 71 4.82 8.51 16.54
N GLY A 72 5.26 8.50 17.54
CA GLY A 72 6.48 7.97 18.18
C GLY A 72 7.05 6.73 17.45
N TRP A 73 7.68 6.95 16.31
CA TRP A 73 8.18 5.88 15.45
C TRP A 73 9.45 5.25 16.04
N GLU A 74 9.30 4.09 16.66
CA GLU A 74 10.40 3.32 17.25
C GLU A 74 10.22 1.82 16.94
N PRO A 75 10.33 1.38 15.68
CA PRO A 75 10.12 -0.01 15.33
C PRO A 75 11.25 -0.88 15.87
N THR A 76 10.88 -1.90 16.64
CA THR A 76 11.83 -2.87 17.21
C THR A 76 11.99 -4.12 16.36
N GLN A 77 11.07 -4.36 15.42
CA GLN A 77 11.06 -5.50 14.51
C GLN A 77 10.21 -5.20 13.28
N TYR A 78 10.37 -6.02 12.24
CA TYR A 78 9.42 -6.00 11.12
C TYR A 78 8.06 -6.52 11.60
N PRO A 79 6.93 -5.87 11.25
CA PRO A 79 5.63 -6.29 11.75
C PRO A 79 5.25 -7.72 11.31
N PRO A 80 4.71 -8.54 12.24
CA PRO A 80 4.50 -9.97 11.99
C PRO A 80 3.57 -10.29 10.81
N GLN A 81 2.64 -9.41 10.44
CA GLN A 81 1.75 -9.62 9.29
C GLN A 81 2.54 -9.59 7.98
N TYR A 82 3.44 -8.63 7.81
CA TYR A 82 4.26 -8.50 6.60
C TYR A 82 5.36 -9.57 6.54
N ASP A 83 5.97 -9.87 7.68
CA ASP A 83 6.94 -10.97 7.80
C ASP A 83 6.30 -12.31 7.39
N ARG A 84 5.06 -12.56 7.84
CA ARG A 84 4.30 -13.75 7.46
C ARG A 84 3.98 -13.78 5.97
N ALA A 85 3.58 -12.66 5.36
CA ALA A 85 3.30 -12.59 3.94
C ALA A 85 4.53 -12.99 3.09
N VAL A 86 5.73 -12.55 3.50
CA VAL A 86 6.99 -12.97 2.86
C VAL A 86 7.29 -14.45 3.15
N ALA A 87 7.12 -14.90 4.40
CA ALA A 87 7.37 -16.29 4.80
C ALA A 87 6.46 -17.27 4.09
N ASP A 88 5.19 -16.94 3.85
CA ASP A 88 4.24 -17.77 3.12
C ASP A 88 4.70 -17.98 1.66
N ARG A 89 5.23 -16.95 1.00
CA ARG A 89 5.84 -17.09 -0.33
C ARG A 89 7.08 -17.99 -0.32
N LEU A 90 7.90 -17.90 0.73
CA LEU A 90 9.05 -18.78 0.90
C LEU A 90 8.66 -20.23 1.13
N VAL A 91 7.64 -20.46 1.96
CA VAL A 91 7.07 -21.78 2.21
C VAL A 91 6.47 -22.39 0.93
N GLU A 92 5.76 -21.58 0.15
CA GLU A 92 5.19 -22.01 -1.13
C GLU A 92 6.28 -22.48 -2.11
N ARG A 93 7.40 -21.74 -2.16
CA ARG A 93 8.49 -22.02 -3.09
C ARG A 93 9.43 -23.14 -2.64
N TYR A 94 9.80 -23.16 -1.35
CA TYR A 94 10.88 -24.01 -0.82
C TYR A 94 10.43 -25.00 0.24
N GLY A 95 9.18 -24.94 0.69
CA GLY A 95 8.67 -25.72 1.81
C GLY A 95 8.96 -25.10 3.18
N ARG A 96 8.47 -25.75 4.24
CA ARG A 96 8.49 -25.19 5.61
C ARG A 96 9.89 -24.95 6.17
N ASP A 97 10.87 -25.75 5.74
CA ASP A 97 12.26 -25.68 6.24
C ASP A 97 13.15 -24.77 5.37
N TRP A 98 12.57 -23.78 4.70
CA TRP A 98 13.25 -22.89 3.74
C TRP A 98 14.48 -22.17 4.32
N GLU A 99 14.52 -21.91 5.63
CA GLU A 99 15.64 -21.23 6.30
C GLU A 99 16.90 -22.08 6.36
N THR A 100 16.76 -23.40 6.24
CA THR A 100 17.83 -24.37 6.46
C THR A 100 18.22 -25.09 5.18
N GLY A 101 19.31 -25.86 5.24
CA GLY A 101 19.75 -26.69 4.12
C GLY A 101 20.12 -25.90 2.88
N GLU A 102 19.76 -26.44 1.72
CA GLU A 102 20.11 -25.90 0.41
C GLU A 102 19.38 -24.60 0.10
N SER A 103 18.10 -24.49 0.42
CA SER A 103 17.28 -23.29 0.19
C SER A 103 17.82 -22.08 0.98
N GLY A 104 18.08 -22.26 2.27
CA GLY A 104 18.66 -21.21 3.09
C GLY A 104 20.07 -20.79 2.64
N HIS A 105 20.86 -21.74 2.12
CA HIS A 105 22.16 -21.45 1.54
C HIS A 105 22.05 -20.60 0.27
N ARG A 106 21.18 -20.99 -0.66
CA ARG A 106 20.92 -20.28 -1.92
C ARG A 106 20.42 -18.84 -1.67
N LEU A 107 19.50 -18.64 -0.76
CA LEU A 107 19.00 -17.30 -0.42
C LEU A 107 20.12 -16.39 0.11
N ARG A 108 21.01 -16.92 0.98
CA ARG A 108 22.17 -16.16 1.48
C ARG A 108 23.20 -15.85 0.38
N GLU A 109 23.43 -16.79 -0.54
CA GLU A 109 24.30 -16.54 -1.69
C GLU A 109 23.71 -15.48 -2.62
N ARG A 110 22.40 -15.56 -2.89
CA ARG A 110 21.73 -14.59 -3.75
C ARG A 110 21.85 -13.15 -3.23
N ILE A 111 21.78 -12.94 -1.92
CA ILE A 111 22.03 -11.61 -1.31
C ILE A 111 23.49 -11.17 -1.49
N ARG A 112 24.46 -12.08 -1.38
CA ARG A 112 25.87 -11.73 -1.62
C ARG A 112 26.10 -11.30 -3.07
N GLU A 113 25.54 -12.03 -4.02
CA GLU A 113 25.60 -11.69 -5.45
C GLU A 113 24.99 -10.33 -5.74
N LEU A 114 23.80 -10.03 -5.20
CA LEU A 114 23.16 -8.72 -5.34
C LEU A 114 24.06 -7.60 -4.80
N LYS A 115 24.67 -7.78 -3.62
CA LYS A 115 25.61 -6.83 -3.04
C LYS A 115 26.86 -6.63 -3.90
N GLU A 116 27.44 -7.70 -4.40
CA GLU A 116 28.60 -7.63 -5.28
C GLU A 116 28.28 -6.89 -6.59
N THR A 117 27.13 -7.16 -7.20
CA THR A 117 26.64 -6.48 -8.40
C THR A 117 26.48 -4.98 -8.13
N TYR A 118 25.88 -4.61 -6.99
CA TYR A 118 25.75 -3.23 -6.58
C TYR A 118 27.11 -2.53 -6.39
N TYR A 119 28.07 -3.17 -5.69
CA TYR A 119 29.40 -2.58 -5.46
C TYR A 119 30.22 -2.44 -6.74
N ARG A 120 29.94 -3.23 -7.78
CA ARG A 120 30.56 -3.07 -9.10
C ARG A 120 29.90 -1.98 -9.95
N GLY A 121 28.80 -1.38 -9.46
CA GLY A 121 28.03 -0.41 -10.22
C GLY A 121 27.25 -1.03 -11.41
N GLU A 122 27.02 -2.34 -11.34
CA GLU A 122 26.27 -3.08 -12.36
C GLU A 122 24.76 -3.07 -12.03
N GLN A 123 23.92 -3.24 -13.04
CA GLN A 123 22.48 -3.34 -12.83
C GLN A 123 22.11 -4.72 -12.26
N ALA A 124 21.52 -4.72 -11.07
CA ALA A 124 21.01 -5.95 -10.45
C ALA A 124 19.74 -6.44 -11.15
N SER A 125 19.63 -7.77 -11.31
CA SER A 125 18.41 -8.42 -11.78
C SER A 125 17.69 -9.07 -10.62
N TYR A 126 16.40 -8.76 -10.47
CA TYR A 126 15.55 -9.30 -9.41
C TYR A 126 14.59 -10.32 -10.01
N ASP A 127 15.03 -11.59 -10.04
CA ASP A 127 14.14 -12.75 -10.21
C ASP A 127 13.42 -13.05 -8.88
N GLU A 128 12.54 -14.03 -8.87
CA GLU A 128 11.75 -14.39 -7.68
C GLU A 128 12.61 -14.75 -6.47
N GLU A 129 13.73 -15.48 -6.67
CA GLU A 129 14.65 -15.84 -5.59
C GLU A 129 15.35 -14.62 -5.02
N ALA A 130 15.80 -13.71 -5.90
CA ALA A 130 16.42 -12.45 -5.50
C ALA A 130 15.43 -11.55 -4.74
N ALA A 131 14.19 -11.47 -5.19
CA ALA A 131 13.15 -10.68 -4.55
C ALA A 131 12.85 -11.18 -3.12
N LEU A 132 12.68 -12.50 -2.94
CA LEU A 132 12.47 -13.10 -1.63
C LEU A 132 13.68 -12.94 -0.71
N ALA A 133 14.89 -13.19 -1.21
CA ALA A 133 16.11 -12.99 -0.46
C ALA A 133 16.28 -11.52 -0.02
N TYR A 134 15.98 -10.58 -0.91
CA TYR A 134 16.03 -9.15 -0.64
C TYR A 134 15.01 -8.72 0.43
N ALA A 135 13.77 -9.22 0.34
CA ALA A 135 12.73 -8.95 1.33
C ALA A 135 13.14 -9.40 2.74
N ILE A 136 13.68 -10.61 2.88
CA ILE A 136 14.15 -11.14 4.17
C ILE A 136 15.28 -10.28 4.74
N TYR A 137 16.24 -9.92 3.89
CA TYR A 137 17.46 -9.29 4.35
C TYR A 137 17.30 -7.79 4.63
N HIS A 138 16.52 -7.09 3.81
CA HIS A 138 16.39 -5.63 3.86
C HIS A 138 15.03 -5.13 4.34
N GLY A 139 14.02 -6.02 4.46
CA GLY A 139 12.65 -5.62 4.79
C GLY A 139 12.55 -4.79 6.05
N ALA A 140 13.12 -5.26 7.14
CA ALA A 140 13.09 -4.58 8.44
C ALA A 140 13.84 -3.24 8.42
N ASP A 141 15.01 -3.20 7.77
CA ASP A 141 15.84 -1.99 7.72
C ASP A 141 15.15 -0.88 6.94
N PHE A 142 14.59 -1.18 5.77
CA PHE A 142 13.88 -0.20 4.97
C PHE A 142 12.54 0.23 5.58
N TYR A 143 11.86 -0.69 6.24
CA TYR A 143 10.67 -0.36 7.03
C TYR A 143 10.99 0.69 8.10
N ALA A 144 12.01 0.44 8.92
CA ALA A 144 12.42 1.37 9.96
C ALA A 144 12.90 2.71 9.39
N ALA A 145 13.76 2.68 8.36
CA ALA A 145 14.32 3.88 7.75
C ALA A 145 13.26 4.77 7.12
N THR A 146 12.21 4.20 6.54
CA THR A 146 11.13 4.97 5.91
C THR A 146 10.37 5.83 6.92
N GLY A 147 9.99 5.29 8.07
CA GLY A 147 9.31 6.07 9.10
C GLY A 147 10.19 7.21 9.62
N TYR A 148 11.48 6.97 9.87
CA TYR A 148 12.41 8.04 10.23
C TYR A 148 12.56 9.11 9.13
N ALA A 149 12.39 8.75 7.87
CA ALA A 149 12.38 9.72 6.78
C ALA A 149 11.08 10.55 6.73
N LEU A 150 9.98 10.04 7.28
CA LEU A 150 8.70 10.76 7.37
C LEU A 150 8.65 11.75 8.55
N ASP A 151 9.41 11.50 9.62
CA ASP A 151 9.44 12.36 10.82
C ASP A 151 9.64 13.86 10.50
N PRO A 152 10.61 14.27 9.66
CA PRO A 152 10.77 15.69 9.31
C PRO A 152 9.59 16.29 8.55
N LEU A 153 8.78 15.47 7.88
CA LEU A 153 7.58 15.95 7.18
C LEU A 153 6.45 16.20 8.17
N THR A 154 6.25 15.30 9.13
CA THR A 154 5.24 15.48 10.18
C THR A 154 5.60 16.61 11.12
N GLU A 155 6.86 16.75 11.55
CA GLU A 155 7.33 17.86 12.36
C GLU A 155 7.05 19.23 11.74
N ARG A 156 7.02 19.30 10.41
CA ARG A 156 6.74 20.53 9.66
C ARG A 156 5.27 20.68 9.26
N GLY A 157 4.40 19.72 9.64
CA GLY A 157 3.00 19.71 9.23
C GLY A 157 2.79 19.51 7.72
N LEU A 158 3.74 18.85 7.05
CA LEU A 158 3.71 18.65 5.59
C LEU A 158 3.12 17.29 5.17
N LEU A 159 2.80 16.41 6.12
CA LEU A 159 2.20 15.10 5.84
C LEU A 159 0.69 15.19 6.05
N PRO A 160 -0.11 15.24 4.97
CA PRO A 160 -1.57 15.30 5.09
C PRO A 160 -2.16 13.91 5.35
N ARG A 161 -3.40 13.86 5.86
CA ARG A 161 -4.14 12.59 6.06
C ARG A 161 -4.70 12.01 4.77
N ARG A 162 -4.71 12.76 3.68
CA ARG A 162 -5.08 12.29 2.35
C ARG A 162 -3.88 12.41 1.42
N LEU A 163 -3.29 11.27 1.07
CA LEU A 163 -2.04 11.19 0.33
C LEU A 163 -2.22 10.44 -0.98
N ARG A 164 -1.72 11.03 -2.07
CA ARG A 164 -1.42 10.27 -3.30
C ARG A 164 0.08 10.09 -3.37
N VAL A 165 0.51 8.84 -3.49
CA VAL A 165 1.92 8.47 -3.48
C VAL A 165 2.26 7.78 -4.78
N LEU A 166 3.34 8.20 -5.42
CA LEU A 166 3.98 7.50 -6.52
C LEU A 166 5.35 7.01 -6.03
N ASP A 167 5.49 5.70 -5.91
CA ASP A 167 6.73 5.04 -5.53
C ASP A 167 7.37 4.38 -6.74
N VAL A 168 8.47 4.98 -7.21
CA VAL A 168 9.19 4.51 -8.40
C VAL A 168 10.36 3.62 -7.98
N GLY A 169 10.31 2.36 -8.39
CA GLY A 169 11.22 1.33 -7.90
C GLY A 169 10.80 0.81 -6.53
N ALA A 170 9.49 0.55 -6.37
CA ALA A 170 8.88 0.19 -5.08
C ALA A 170 9.47 -1.07 -4.41
N GLY A 171 10.23 -1.86 -5.16
CA GLY A 171 10.91 -3.03 -4.63
C GLY A 171 9.94 -4.03 -4.02
N THR A 172 10.29 -4.57 -2.86
CA THR A 172 9.50 -5.56 -2.11
C THR A 172 8.45 -4.94 -1.16
N GLY A 173 8.27 -3.60 -1.19
CA GLY A 173 7.17 -2.92 -0.52
C GLY A 173 7.39 -2.49 0.92
N SER A 174 8.59 -2.67 1.50
CA SER A 174 8.86 -2.24 2.88
C SER A 174 8.58 -0.75 3.12
N PRO A 175 8.92 0.19 2.20
CA PRO A 175 8.53 1.59 2.34
C PRO A 175 7.02 1.82 2.33
N ALA A 176 6.28 1.07 1.51
CA ALA A 176 4.84 1.18 1.42
C ALA A 176 4.14 0.80 2.73
N VAL A 177 4.53 -0.35 3.31
CA VAL A 177 3.95 -0.81 4.57
C VAL A 177 4.42 0.00 5.77
N ALA A 178 5.61 0.58 5.71
CA ALA A 178 6.06 1.56 6.70
C ALA A 178 5.22 2.83 6.66
N LEU A 179 4.91 3.35 5.47
CA LEU A 179 4.00 4.48 5.32
C LEU A 179 2.61 4.15 5.86
N HIS A 180 2.09 2.96 5.57
CA HIS A 180 0.80 2.50 6.10
C HIS A 180 0.77 2.54 7.63
N ASP A 181 1.79 1.99 8.29
CA ASP A 181 1.83 1.89 9.75
C ASP A 181 2.23 3.20 10.44
N TYR A 182 2.92 4.09 9.73
CA TYR A 182 3.26 5.44 10.20
C TYR A 182 2.04 6.36 10.25
N LEU A 183 1.10 6.19 9.34
CA LEU A 183 -0.08 7.03 9.23
C LEU A 183 -1.16 6.61 10.25
N PRO A 184 -1.96 7.58 10.77
CA PRO A 184 -3.07 7.27 11.62
C PRO A 184 -4.18 6.51 10.85
N GLU A 185 -5.01 5.76 11.57
CA GLU A 185 -6.10 4.95 10.97
C GLU A 185 -7.12 5.76 10.17
N ASP A 186 -7.20 7.07 10.42
CA ASP A 186 -8.09 7.97 9.69
C ASP A 186 -7.47 8.58 8.42
N ALA A 187 -6.24 8.23 8.10
CA ALA A 187 -5.61 8.60 6.84
C ALA A 187 -6.13 7.75 5.67
N VAL A 188 -6.10 8.33 4.47
CA VAL A 188 -6.40 7.65 3.21
C VAL A 188 -5.27 7.82 2.23
N VAL A 189 -4.81 6.72 1.70
CA VAL A 189 -3.71 6.68 0.74
C VAL A 189 -4.17 6.10 -0.58
N ASP A 190 -3.79 6.76 -1.66
CA ASP A 190 -3.86 6.27 -3.04
C ASP A 190 -2.41 6.02 -3.49
N TYR A 191 -1.97 4.77 -3.35
CA TYR A 191 -0.57 4.37 -3.52
C TYR A 191 -0.34 3.70 -4.87
N HIS A 192 0.51 4.28 -5.68
CA HIS A 192 0.90 3.78 -6.99
C HIS A 192 2.36 3.34 -6.94
N ALA A 193 2.58 2.04 -7.02
CA ALA A 193 3.91 1.45 -7.07
C ALA A 193 4.31 1.15 -8.52
N VAL A 194 5.50 1.57 -8.92
CA VAL A 194 6.10 1.23 -10.22
C VAL A 194 7.26 0.28 -9.96
N GLU A 195 7.10 -1.00 -10.34
CA GLU A 195 8.10 -2.05 -10.12
C GLU A 195 8.07 -3.07 -11.27
N PRO A 196 9.11 -3.14 -12.11
CA PRO A 196 9.13 -4.01 -13.29
C PRO A 196 9.54 -5.46 -12.99
N SER A 197 10.17 -5.72 -11.86
CA SER A 197 10.81 -7.01 -11.56
C SER A 197 9.89 -7.96 -10.76
N ALA A 198 10.39 -9.13 -10.43
CA ALA A 198 9.71 -10.08 -9.55
C ALA A 198 9.50 -9.56 -8.11
N ASN A 199 10.15 -8.46 -7.72
CA ASN A 199 9.83 -7.76 -6.47
C ASN A 199 8.35 -7.40 -6.38
N ALA A 200 7.69 -7.13 -7.51
CA ALA A 200 6.26 -6.79 -7.55
C ALA A 200 5.35 -7.90 -6.99
N ASP A 201 5.76 -9.16 -7.02
CA ASP A 201 4.98 -10.27 -6.46
C ASP A 201 5.08 -10.30 -4.92
N VAL A 202 6.24 -9.95 -4.38
CA VAL A 202 6.43 -9.78 -2.93
C VAL A 202 5.70 -8.53 -2.44
N LEU A 203 5.83 -7.43 -3.17
CA LEU A 203 5.10 -6.18 -2.94
C LEU A 203 3.59 -6.42 -2.86
N GLU A 204 3.01 -7.14 -3.82
CA GLU A 204 1.59 -7.48 -3.83
C GLU A 204 1.17 -8.25 -2.57
N ALA A 205 1.99 -9.22 -2.15
CA ALA A 205 1.73 -10.01 -0.95
C ALA A 205 1.74 -9.17 0.33
N VAL A 206 2.72 -8.27 0.51
CA VAL A 206 2.78 -7.42 1.71
C VAL A 206 1.72 -6.31 1.70
N LEU A 207 1.37 -5.78 0.52
CA LEU A 207 0.30 -4.78 0.40
C LEU A 207 -1.09 -5.37 0.65
N ALA A 208 -1.30 -6.67 0.45
CA ALA A 208 -2.55 -7.33 0.81
C ALA A 208 -2.86 -7.29 2.32
N GLU A 209 -1.83 -7.09 3.15
CA GLU A 209 -1.96 -6.97 4.61
C GLU A 209 -2.25 -5.54 5.08
N THR A 210 -2.36 -4.55 4.16
CA THR A 210 -2.70 -3.17 4.50
C THR A 210 -4.21 -2.97 4.66
N GLY A 211 -4.60 -1.89 5.32
CA GLY A 211 -6.00 -1.57 5.59
C GLY A 211 -6.77 -1.04 4.38
N ARG A 212 -8.09 -1.04 4.50
CA ARG A 212 -9.06 -0.64 3.44
C ARG A 212 -8.89 0.79 2.92
N ASN A 213 -8.29 1.68 3.71
CA ASN A 213 -8.04 3.06 3.35
C ASN A 213 -6.65 3.28 2.72
N PHE A 214 -5.85 2.22 2.63
CA PHE A 214 -4.58 2.20 1.90
C PHE A 214 -4.80 1.48 0.56
N ARG A 215 -5.09 2.25 -0.48
CA ARG A 215 -5.38 1.72 -1.81
C ARG A 215 -4.11 1.61 -2.60
N THR A 216 -3.95 0.48 -3.25
CA THR A 216 -2.72 0.16 -3.94
C THR A 216 -2.98 -0.17 -5.41
N THR A 217 -2.12 0.36 -6.27
CA THR A 217 -2.05 0.00 -7.69
C THR A 217 -0.59 -0.30 -8.02
N ILE A 218 -0.32 -1.50 -8.51
CA ILE A 218 1.02 -1.91 -8.91
C ILE A 218 1.13 -1.83 -10.44
N HIS A 219 2.02 -0.97 -10.90
CA HIS A 219 2.39 -0.82 -12.30
C HIS A 219 3.64 -1.65 -12.59
N ARG A 220 3.47 -2.81 -13.23
CA ARG A 220 4.57 -3.73 -13.59
C ARG A 220 5.30 -3.24 -14.84
N THR A 221 5.96 -2.11 -14.72
CA THR A 221 6.65 -1.42 -15.82
C THR A 221 7.89 -0.69 -15.30
N THR A 222 8.79 -0.29 -16.19
CA THR A 222 9.94 0.54 -15.82
C THR A 222 9.54 2.00 -15.62
N ALA A 223 10.38 2.77 -14.93
CA ALA A 223 10.16 4.20 -14.71
C ALA A 223 10.05 4.98 -16.05
N GLU A 224 10.85 4.60 -17.04
CA GLU A 224 10.89 5.24 -18.35
C GLU A 224 9.63 4.96 -19.19
N ALA A 225 9.00 3.80 -18.99
CA ALA A 225 7.79 3.39 -19.73
C ALA A 225 6.49 3.73 -18.97
N PHE A 226 6.60 4.19 -17.73
CA PHE A 226 5.45 4.57 -16.92
C PHE A 226 4.86 5.91 -17.39
N ASP A 227 3.53 5.96 -17.56
CA ASP A 227 2.80 7.19 -17.85
C ASP A 227 2.28 7.83 -16.55
N PRO A 228 2.88 8.95 -16.08
CA PRO A 228 2.40 9.65 -14.88
C PRO A 228 0.96 10.16 -14.99
N GLY A 229 0.45 10.37 -16.20
CA GLY A 229 -0.95 10.77 -16.45
C GLY A 229 -1.97 9.71 -16.04
N SER A 230 -1.54 8.46 -15.85
CA SER A 230 -2.38 7.37 -15.36
C SER A 230 -2.69 7.44 -13.85
N VAL A 231 -2.04 8.35 -13.13
CA VAL A 231 -2.17 8.58 -11.67
C VAL A 231 -3.06 9.82 -11.39
N GLY A 232 -3.84 10.24 -12.35
CA GLY A 232 -4.64 11.48 -12.33
C GLY A 232 -5.74 11.58 -11.30
#